data_eaa3df547e3d051f24609aea4bf437fb
#
_entry.id   eaa3df547e3d051f24609aea4bf437fb
#
_cell.length_a   1.000
_cell.length_b   1.000
_cell.length_c   1.000
_cell.angle_alpha   90.00
_cell.angle_beta   90.00
_cell.angle_gamma   90.00
#
_symmetry.space_group_name_H-M   'P 1'
#
loop_
_entity.id
_entity.type
_entity.pdbx_description
1 polymer ?
#
loop_
_entity_poly.entity_id
_entity_poly.type
_entity_poly.pdbx_seq_one_letter_code
_entity_poly.pdbx_strand_id
1 'polypeptide(L)'
;SPMMQHYLQTKEQYKDCILFYRLGDFYEMFFDDAIMVSKELELTLTGKNCGLEERAPMCGVPFHAADSYINRLVSNGHKVAICEQMEDPKQAKGIVKREVIRVVTPGTNTDMASLDEAKNNYIMSIVYTEDKYGIATCDVTTGDFFTTEVDTERKLLDEVSRFNPSEIICNEAFYMSGIDVDDMKNRLSITVSALDSWYFSDGLANETLLSHFHVQTINALGLEDYESGVIAAGALLKYLYETQMNSLDNILELHPYSIGKYMIIDSSSRRNLELVDTLREKQKRGSLLWVLDKTRTAMGARLLRTYVEQPLIEKAEIIKRQKLIEALNANEITRDEIREYLNPIYDLERLITRITYQSANPRDLIAFRDSLKMLPPIKQQLSDIPCELTDEINEEFDELKDIYELLLSSIEDEPPISQRDGDIIKAGYNEEVDRLRDAKTKGKTWLAELEAGEREKTGIKNLRIKYNKVFGYYLEVTNSFKDMVPDYYVRKQTLTNAERYITPELKELEDTILGAEDRLTSLEYELFRDVRKQISCNVSRIQKTARAIAQIDVFASLALVASQNNYCKPKINESLSLIHISSPR
;
A
#
# COMPACT_ATOMS: atom_id res chain seq x y z
N SER A 1 18.29 -2.14 -31.46
CA SER A 1 17.97 -3.53 -31.09
C SER A 1 16.48 -3.67 -30.83
N PRO A 2 15.88 -4.88 -30.99
CA PRO A 2 14.45 -5.10 -30.74
C PRO A 2 14.01 -4.72 -29.33
N MET A 3 14.84 -4.96 -28.32
CA MET A 3 14.58 -4.53 -26.94
C MET A 3 14.46 -3.00 -26.84
N MET A 4 15.37 -2.27 -27.48
CA MET A 4 15.35 -0.80 -27.48
C MET A 4 14.15 -0.22 -28.23
N GLN A 5 13.71 -0.88 -29.30
CA GLN A 5 12.47 -0.50 -30.01
C GLN A 5 11.25 -0.63 -29.08
N HIS A 6 11.13 -1.73 -28.34
CA HIS A 6 10.08 -1.91 -27.36
C HIS A 6 10.16 -0.87 -26.22
N TYR A 7 11.37 -0.57 -25.72
CA TYR A 7 11.58 0.50 -24.73
C TYR A 7 11.04 1.84 -25.23
N LEU A 8 11.44 2.24 -26.44
CA LEU A 8 11.02 3.52 -27.03
C LEU A 8 9.51 3.58 -27.28
N GLN A 9 8.89 2.48 -27.74
CA GLN A 9 7.43 2.39 -27.90
C GLN A 9 6.71 2.53 -26.56
N THR A 10 7.21 1.87 -25.51
CA THR A 10 6.64 1.99 -24.16
C THR A 10 6.82 3.41 -23.63
N LYS A 11 8.02 4.00 -23.80
CA LYS A 11 8.28 5.38 -23.36
C LYS A 11 7.37 6.40 -24.07
N GLU A 12 7.06 6.19 -25.33
CA GLU A 12 6.14 7.06 -26.10
C GLU A 12 4.72 7.08 -25.50
N GLN A 13 4.27 5.95 -24.92
CA GLN A 13 2.97 5.88 -24.23
C GLN A 13 3.00 6.54 -22.84
N TYR A 14 4.18 6.60 -22.19
CA TYR A 14 4.38 7.14 -20.85
C TYR A 14 5.40 8.29 -20.84
N LYS A 15 5.22 9.28 -21.74
CA LYS A 15 6.17 10.39 -21.95
C LYS A 15 6.45 11.20 -20.70
N ASP A 16 5.43 11.42 -19.88
CA ASP A 16 5.47 12.19 -18.65
C ASP A 16 5.97 11.40 -17.43
N CYS A 17 6.28 10.11 -17.62
CA CYS A 17 6.75 9.23 -16.56
C CYS A 17 8.22 8.87 -16.78
N ILE A 18 8.96 8.68 -15.69
CA ILE A 18 10.25 8.00 -15.70
C ILE A 18 9.97 6.51 -15.91
N LEU A 19 10.56 5.89 -16.92
CA LEU A 19 10.31 4.49 -17.23
C LEU A 19 11.33 3.57 -16.56
N PHE A 20 10.90 2.84 -15.53
CA PHE A 20 11.65 1.76 -14.91
C PHE A 20 11.43 0.47 -15.70
N TYR A 21 12.38 0.15 -16.56
CA TYR A 21 12.27 -0.96 -17.51
C TYR A 21 13.04 -2.19 -17.03
N ARG A 22 12.34 -3.28 -16.73
CA ARG A 22 12.94 -4.50 -16.16
C ARG A 22 13.83 -5.24 -17.17
N LEU A 23 15.10 -5.40 -16.83
CA LEU A 23 16.08 -6.19 -17.57
C LEU A 23 16.86 -7.09 -16.61
N GLY A 24 16.47 -8.36 -16.55
CA GLY A 24 17.06 -9.31 -15.60
C GLY A 24 16.82 -8.87 -14.15
N ASP A 25 17.89 -8.71 -13.38
CA ASP A 25 17.80 -8.32 -11.96
C ASP A 25 17.79 -6.81 -11.70
N PHE A 26 17.68 -6.00 -12.77
CA PHE A 26 17.68 -4.55 -12.69
C PHE A 26 16.45 -3.93 -13.34
N TYR A 27 16.06 -2.76 -12.84
CA TYR A 27 15.32 -1.79 -13.62
C TYR A 27 16.30 -0.81 -14.23
N GLU A 28 16.34 -0.74 -15.55
CA GLU A 28 17.20 0.14 -16.31
C GLU A 28 16.40 1.30 -16.89
N MET A 29 17.00 2.49 -16.87
CA MET A 29 16.50 3.71 -17.49
C MET A 29 17.47 4.16 -18.55
N PHE A 30 16.95 4.76 -19.63
CA PHE A 30 17.77 5.19 -20.78
C PHE A 30 17.51 6.64 -21.14
N PHE A 31 18.42 7.22 -21.91
CA PHE A 31 18.37 8.58 -22.45
C PHE A 31 18.14 9.64 -21.36
N ASP A 32 17.18 10.56 -21.57
CA ASP A 32 16.89 11.66 -20.66
C ASP A 32 16.49 11.19 -19.27
N ASP A 33 15.72 10.09 -19.16
CA ASP A 33 15.40 9.50 -17.88
C ASP A 33 16.65 9.07 -17.12
N ALA A 34 17.61 8.45 -17.80
CA ALA A 34 18.86 8.02 -17.18
C ALA A 34 19.70 9.21 -16.71
N ILE A 35 19.80 10.26 -17.51
CA ILE A 35 20.56 11.47 -17.19
C ILE A 35 19.98 12.17 -15.96
N MET A 36 18.64 12.32 -15.92
CA MET A 36 17.93 12.97 -14.82
C MET A 36 18.03 12.14 -13.55
N VAL A 37 17.68 10.84 -13.62
CA VAL A 37 17.65 9.93 -12.45
C VAL A 37 19.04 9.73 -11.87
N SER A 38 20.09 9.59 -12.71
CA SER A 38 21.45 9.45 -12.24
C SER A 38 21.91 10.66 -11.41
N LYS A 39 21.53 11.86 -11.84
CA LYS A 39 21.84 13.10 -11.13
C LYS A 39 21.06 13.24 -9.83
N GLU A 40 19.76 12.92 -9.85
CA GLU A 40 18.87 13.12 -8.71
C GLU A 40 19.06 12.06 -7.61
N LEU A 41 19.33 10.83 -8.00
CA LEU A 41 19.53 9.71 -7.07
C LEU A 41 21.02 9.39 -6.83
N GLU A 42 21.94 10.18 -7.40
CA GLU A 42 23.40 9.98 -7.30
C GLU A 42 23.85 8.59 -7.80
N LEU A 43 23.20 8.12 -8.89
CA LEU A 43 23.55 6.85 -9.51
C LEU A 43 24.62 7.02 -10.58
N THR A 44 25.41 5.98 -10.80
CA THR A 44 26.41 5.97 -11.87
C THR A 44 25.72 5.99 -13.23
N LEU A 45 25.99 7.04 -14.02
CA LEU A 45 25.58 7.11 -15.42
C LEU A 45 26.58 6.34 -16.27
N THR A 46 26.08 5.34 -16.99
CA THR A 46 26.87 4.52 -17.92
C THR A 46 26.32 4.62 -19.34
N GLY A 47 26.87 3.86 -20.27
CA GLY A 47 26.34 3.77 -21.63
C GLY A 47 26.15 2.32 -22.03
N LYS A 48 25.00 2.00 -22.64
CA LYS A 48 24.68 0.68 -23.18
C LYS A 48 24.69 0.70 -24.69
N ASN A 49 25.32 -0.31 -25.30
CA ASN A 49 25.26 -0.47 -26.76
C ASN A 49 23.90 -1.05 -27.15
N CYS A 50 23.08 -0.25 -27.80
CA CYS A 50 21.71 -0.58 -28.16
C CYS A 50 21.49 -0.70 -29.68
N GLY A 51 22.57 -0.74 -30.46
CA GLY A 51 22.54 -0.75 -31.93
C GLY A 51 22.33 0.62 -32.55
N LEU A 52 22.61 1.68 -31.79
CA LEU A 52 22.75 3.07 -32.25
C LEU A 52 24.20 3.38 -32.56
N GLU A 53 24.48 4.47 -33.28
CA GLU A 53 25.84 4.93 -33.57
C GLU A 53 26.59 5.26 -32.28
N GLU A 54 25.93 5.87 -31.31
CA GLU A 54 26.46 6.15 -29.98
C GLU A 54 25.85 5.25 -28.93
N ARG A 55 26.57 5.05 -27.82
CA ARG A 55 26.04 4.31 -26.67
C ARG A 55 24.92 5.12 -26.01
N ALA A 56 23.75 4.49 -25.82
CA ALA A 56 22.66 5.14 -25.10
C ALA A 56 23.04 5.38 -23.64
N PRO A 57 22.88 6.61 -23.11
CA PRO A 57 23.01 6.86 -21.68
C PRO A 57 22.08 5.92 -20.89
N MET A 58 22.60 5.31 -19.83
CA MET A 58 21.87 4.34 -19.03
C MET A 58 22.27 4.43 -17.56
N CYS A 59 21.32 4.33 -16.68
CA CYS A 59 21.51 3.99 -15.28
C CYS A 59 20.53 2.89 -14.86
N GLY A 60 20.78 2.24 -13.74
CA GLY A 60 19.91 1.15 -13.29
C GLY A 60 19.98 0.94 -11.79
N VAL A 61 18.91 0.36 -11.24
CA VAL A 61 18.79 -0.01 -9.84
C VAL A 61 18.43 -1.48 -9.72
N PRO A 62 18.93 -2.20 -8.69
CA PRO A 62 18.51 -3.58 -8.45
C PRO A 62 17.00 -3.62 -8.18
N PHE A 63 16.29 -4.60 -8.77
CA PHE A 63 14.83 -4.66 -8.67
C PHE A 63 14.33 -4.81 -7.23
N HIS A 64 15.07 -5.52 -6.39
CA HIS A 64 14.73 -5.72 -4.98
C HIS A 64 14.88 -4.45 -4.12
N ALA A 65 15.59 -3.45 -4.61
CA ALA A 65 15.78 -2.15 -3.94
C ALA A 65 15.01 -1.01 -4.64
N ALA A 66 14.26 -1.31 -5.69
CA ALA A 66 13.62 -0.31 -6.55
C ALA A 66 12.66 0.61 -5.80
N ASP A 67 11.89 0.08 -4.83
CA ASP A 67 10.88 0.85 -4.10
C ASP A 67 11.47 2.08 -3.40
N SER A 68 12.65 1.96 -2.80
CA SER A 68 13.30 3.09 -2.14
C SER A 68 13.69 4.20 -3.12
N TYR A 69 14.12 3.84 -4.32
CA TYR A 69 14.46 4.80 -5.38
C TYR A 69 13.21 5.43 -6.01
N ILE A 70 12.18 4.63 -6.25
CA ILE A 70 10.88 5.10 -6.74
C ILE A 70 10.29 6.11 -5.76
N ASN A 71 10.29 5.80 -4.48
CA ASN A 71 9.78 6.69 -3.44
C ASN A 71 10.50 8.04 -3.40
N ARG A 72 11.81 8.06 -3.56
CA ARG A 72 12.59 9.31 -3.63
C ARG A 72 12.19 10.15 -4.84
N LEU A 73 12.06 9.54 -6.01
CA LEU A 73 11.62 10.23 -7.23
C LEU A 73 10.19 10.77 -7.10
N VAL A 74 9.29 9.96 -6.59
CA VAL A 74 7.88 10.33 -6.40
C VAL A 74 7.74 11.44 -5.35
N SER A 75 8.51 11.40 -4.27
CA SER A 75 8.55 12.48 -3.27
C SER A 75 9.06 13.81 -3.84
N ASN A 76 9.85 13.78 -4.90
CA ASN A 76 10.30 14.96 -5.63
C ASN A 76 9.32 15.40 -6.74
N GLY A 77 8.14 14.77 -6.81
CA GLY A 77 7.06 15.15 -7.73
C GLY A 77 7.09 14.43 -9.09
N HIS A 78 7.98 13.45 -9.28
CA HIS A 78 8.02 12.66 -10.51
C HIS A 78 6.97 11.55 -10.53
N LYS A 79 6.59 11.14 -11.74
CA LYS A 79 5.78 9.94 -12.00
C LYS A 79 6.70 8.83 -12.50
N VAL A 80 6.50 7.62 -12.03
CA VAL A 80 7.32 6.46 -12.38
C VAL A 80 6.44 5.36 -12.96
N ALA A 81 6.67 4.98 -14.21
CA ALA A 81 6.03 3.83 -14.85
C ALA A 81 6.89 2.58 -14.64
N ILE A 82 6.33 1.54 -14.07
CA ILE A 82 7.01 0.27 -13.77
C ILE A 82 6.68 -0.71 -14.89
N CYS A 83 7.67 -1.03 -15.72
CA CYS A 83 7.58 -2.00 -16.81
C CYS A 83 8.24 -3.32 -16.39
N GLU A 84 7.41 -4.36 -16.18
CA GLU A 84 7.85 -5.65 -15.63
C GLU A 84 7.87 -6.74 -16.71
N GLN A 85 8.67 -7.77 -16.48
CA GLN A 85 8.69 -8.99 -17.29
C GLN A 85 7.47 -9.85 -16.96
N MET A 86 6.68 -10.19 -17.98
CA MET A 86 5.43 -10.94 -17.83
C MET A 86 5.61 -12.45 -17.96
N GLU A 87 6.79 -12.92 -18.34
CA GLU A 87 7.12 -14.33 -18.53
C GLU A 87 8.53 -14.65 -18.03
N ASP A 88 8.78 -15.91 -17.70
CA ASP A 88 10.12 -16.38 -17.31
C ASP A 88 11.09 -16.28 -18.50
N PRO A 89 12.22 -15.55 -18.36
CA PRO A 89 13.23 -15.46 -19.40
C PRO A 89 13.75 -16.81 -19.93
N LYS A 90 13.70 -17.86 -19.10
CA LYS A 90 14.13 -19.22 -19.49
C LYS A 90 13.14 -19.92 -20.42
N GLN A 91 11.88 -19.51 -20.44
CA GLN A 91 10.80 -20.09 -21.23
C GLN A 91 10.46 -19.26 -22.47
N ALA A 92 10.96 -18.02 -22.56
CA ALA A 92 10.67 -17.10 -23.64
C ALA A 92 11.28 -17.57 -24.96
N LYS A 93 10.45 -17.70 -26.00
CA LYS A 93 10.89 -17.92 -27.38
C LYS A 93 11.09 -16.57 -28.07
N GLY A 94 12.20 -15.88 -27.76
CA GLY A 94 12.52 -14.58 -28.34
C GLY A 94 12.71 -13.50 -27.29
N ILE A 95 12.11 -12.32 -27.52
CA ILE A 95 12.18 -11.21 -26.55
C ILE A 95 11.14 -11.46 -25.45
N VAL A 96 11.60 -11.46 -24.20
CA VAL A 96 10.72 -11.57 -23.02
C VAL A 96 9.64 -10.49 -23.08
N LYS A 97 8.38 -10.88 -22.98
CA LYS A 97 7.24 -9.98 -22.95
C LYS A 97 7.33 -9.05 -21.72
N ARG A 98 7.12 -7.77 -21.93
CA ARG A 98 7.12 -6.74 -20.88
C ARG A 98 5.93 -5.84 -21.04
N GLU A 99 5.34 -5.47 -19.92
CA GLU A 99 4.20 -4.54 -19.86
C GLU A 99 4.37 -3.60 -18.68
N VAL A 100 3.81 -2.40 -18.79
CA VAL A 100 3.69 -1.50 -17.64
C VAL A 100 2.59 -2.04 -16.75
N ILE A 101 2.95 -2.36 -15.51
CA ILE A 101 2.03 -2.96 -14.54
C ILE A 101 1.46 -1.94 -13.56
N ARG A 102 2.08 -0.76 -13.46
CA ARG A 102 1.67 0.30 -12.56
C ARG A 102 2.40 1.61 -12.89
N VAL A 103 1.71 2.72 -12.66
CA VAL A 103 2.31 4.06 -12.61
C VAL A 103 2.22 4.57 -11.17
N VAL A 104 3.36 4.90 -10.56
CA VAL A 104 3.42 5.49 -9.21
C VAL A 104 3.56 7.00 -9.35
N THR A 105 2.63 7.72 -8.72
CA THR A 105 2.61 9.18 -8.67
C THR A 105 2.57 9.65 -7.22
N PRO A 106 2.81 10.93 -6.91
CA PRO A 106 2.75 11.42 -5.54
C PRO A 106 1.45 11.10 -4.81
N GLY A 107 0.31 11.20 -5.48
CA GLY A 107 -1.02 10.94 -4.90
C GLY A 107 -1.45 9.48 -4.95
N THR A 108 -0.75 8.62 -5.69
CA THR A 108 -1.09 7.20 -5.85
C THR A 108 -0.07 6.25 -5.22
N ASN A 109 0.91 6.77 -4.50
CA ASN A 109 1.88 5.96 -3.78
C ASN A 109 1.18 5.20 -2.63
N THR A 110 1.38 3.88 -2.58
CA THR A 110 0.82 2.98 -1.56
C THR A 110 1.89 2.30 -0.72
N ASP A 111 3.16 2.72 -0.86
CA ASP A 111 4.24 2.16 -0.04
C ASP A 111 4.19 2.75 1.38
N MET A 112 3.84 1.89 2.33
CA MET A 112 3.72 2.27 3.74
C MET A 112 5.02 2.78 4.35
N ALA A 113 6.18 2.34 3.84
CA ALA A 113 7.47 2.77 4.37
C ALA A 113 7.80 4.24 4.02
N SER A 114 7.18 4.78 2.97
CA SER A 114 7.41 6.15 2.50
C SER A 114 6.33 7.14 2.94
N LEU A 115 5.18 6.65 3.37
CA LEU A 115 4.03 7.48 3.76
C LEU A 115 4.05 7.77 5.26
N ASP A 116 3.65 8.99 5.63
CA ASP A 116 3.38 9.32 7.02
C ASP A 116 2.15 8.53 7.52
N GLU A 117 2.32 7.74 8.56
CA GLU A 117 1.26 6.91 9.12
C GLU A 117 0.08 7.74 9.67
N ALA A 118 0.37 8.92 10.19
CA ALA A 118 -0.62 9.81 10.80
C ALA A 118 -1.28 10.79 9.81
N LYS A 119 -1.00 10.66 8.51
CA LYS A 119 -1.56 11.52 7.46
C LYS A 119 -2.16 10.69 6.33
N ASN A 120 -3.27 11.17 5.78
CA ASN A 120 -3.79 10.68 4.51
C ASN A 120 -2.89 11.13 3.36
N ASN A 121 -2.85 10.33 2.30
CA ASN A 121 -2.18 10.69 1.06
C ASN A 121 -3.22 10.93 -0.04
N TYR A 122 -3.71 12.16 -0.09
CA TYR A 122 -4.78 12.52 -1.02
C TYR A 122 -4.26 12.85 -2.41
N ILE A 123 -5.00 12.39 -3.42
CA ILE A 123 -5.02 12.91 -4.77
C ILE A 123 -6.33 13.65 -5.00
N MET A 124 -6.27 14.80 -5.66
CA MET A 124 -7.44 15.64 -5.92
C MET A 124 -7.62 15.86 -7.42
N SER A 125 -8.85 15.76 -7.87
CA SER A 125 -9.27 16.17 -9.22
C SER A 125 -10.03 17.47 -9.13
N ILE A 126 -9.67 18.45 -9.96
CA ILE A 126 -10.35 19.73 -10.06
C ILE A 126 -10.78 19.97 -11.50
N VAL A 127 -12.05 20.22 -11.69
CA VAL A 127 -12.61 20.63 -12.99
C VAL A 127 -13.23 22.02 -12.86
N TYR A 128 -12.84 22.92 -13.74
CA TYR A 128 -13.46 24.25 -13.87
C TYR A 128 -14.41 24.27 -15.05
N THR A 129 -15.67 24.51 -14.79
CA THR A 129 -16.77 24.63 -15.80
C THR A 129 -17.62 25.83 -15.49
N GLU A 130 -17.80 26.74 -16.45
CA GLU A 130 -18.76 27.87 -16.44
C GLU A 130 -18.75 28.70 -15.17
N ASP A 131 -18.15 28.88 -14.27
CA ASP A 131 -18.18 29.59 -12.98
C ASP A 131 -18.25 28.67 -11.75
N LYS A 132 -18.10 27.34 -11.93
CA LYS A 132 -18.03 26.38 -10.82
C LYS A 132 -16.75 25.56 -10.87
N TYR A 133 -16.32 25.13 -9.69
CA TYR A 133 -15.25 24.15 -9.52
C TYR A 133 -15.81 22.85 -8.98
N GLY A 134 -15.73 21.79 -9.76
CA GLY A 134 -15.95 20.44 -9.26
C GLY A 134 -14.68 19.91 -8.62
N ILE A 135 -14.79 19.30 -7.46
CA ILE A 135 -13.67 18.78 -6.68
C ILE A 135 -13.96 17.32 -6.32
N ALA A 136 -13.01 16.44 -6.59
CA ALA A 136 -13.04 15.08 -6.06
C ALA A 136 -11.70 14.77 -5.41
N THR A 137 -11.72 14.07 -4.29
CA THR A 137 -10.52 13.78 -3.49
C THR A 137 -10.55 12.33 -3.07
N CYS A 138 -9.44 11.63 -3.26
CA CYS A 138 -9.31 10.22 -2.89
C CYS A 138 -8.00 9.95 -2.17
N ASP A 139 -8.05 9.11 -1.14
CA ASP A 139 -6.87 8.43 -0.60
C ASP A 139 -6.91 6.96 -1.05
N VAL A 140 -6.05 6.62 -2.00
CA VAL A 140 -5.96 5.25 -2.55
C VAL A 140 -5.60 4.23 -1.48
N THR A 141 -4.87 4.64 -0.45
CA THR A 141 -4.39 3.74 0.61
C THR A 141 -5.47 3.35 1.62
N THR A 142 -6.50 4.18 1.79
CA THR A 142 -7.61 3.95 2.73
C THR A 142 -8.93 3.67 2.02
N GLY A 143 -9.05 4.03 0.75
CA GLY A 143 -10.30 3.94 -0.03
C GLY A 143 -11.27 5.10 0.19
N ASP A 144 -10.87 6.14 0.92
CA ASP A 144 -11.68 7.34 1.11
C ASP A 144 -11.85 8.08 -0.22
N PHE A 145 -13.10 8.39 -0.59
CA PHE A 145 -13.41 9.08 -1.82
C PHE A 145 -14.55 10.08 -1.60
N PHE A 146 -14.24 11.35 -1.83
CA PHE A 146 -15.14 12.49 -1.59
C PHE A 146 -15.35 13.32 -2.85
N THR A 147 -16.52 13.97 -2.96
CA THR A 147 -16.76 14.95 -4.01
C THR A 147 -17.63 16.11 -3.54
N THR A 148 -17.40 17.28 -4.11
CA THR A 148 -18.17 18.49 -3.85
C THR A 148 -18.09 19.47 -5.03
N GLU A 149 -18.84 20.55 -4.96
CA GLU A 149 -18.75 21.70 -5.86
C GLU A 149 -18.59 22.99 -5.07
N VAL A 150 -17.85 23.92 -5.62
CA VAL A 150 -17.69 25.27 -5.08
C VAL A 150 -17.82 26.33 -6.17
N ASP A 151 -18.27 27.51 -5.80
CA ASP A 151 -18.59 28.61 -6.69
C ASP A 151 -17.51 29.71 -6.73
N THR A 152 -16.52 29.65 -5.86
CA THR A 152 -15.47 30.68 -5.75
C THR A 152 -14.08 30.05 -5.63
N GLU A 153 -13.10 30.76 -6.18
CA GLU A 153 -11.68 30.42 -6.04
C GLU A 153 -11.25 30.30 -4.56
N ARG A 154 -11.75 31.19 -3.70
CA ARG A 154 -11.43 31.16 -2.26
C ARG A 154 -11.86 29.85 -1.63
N LYS A 155 -13.11 29.39 -1.88
CA LYS A 155 -13.61 28.12 -1.36
C LYS A 155 -12.81 26.94 -1.90
N LEU A 156 -12.40 27.00 -3.18
CA LEU A 156 -11.53 25.99 -3.78
C LEU A 156 -10.18 25.93 -3.05
N LEU A 157 -9.52 27.06 -2.83
CA LEU A 157 -8.23 27.11 -2.15
C LEU A 157 -8.35 26.66 -0.69
N ASP A 158 -9.47 26.92 -0.02
CA ASP A 158 -9.75 26.40 1.32
C ASP A 158 -9.86 24.87 1.31
N GLU A 159 -10.52 24.26 0.31
CA GLU A 159 -10.58 22.80 0.15
C GLU A 159 -9.21 22.19 -0.19
N VAL A 160 -8.43 22.80 -1.07
CA VAL A 160 -7.04 22.38 -1.35
C VAL A 160 -6.20 22.43 -0.08
N SER A 161 -6.32 23.48 0.70
CA SER A 161 -5.61 23.63 1.97
C SER A 161 -6.08 22.62 3.02
N ARG A 162 -7.37 22.29 3.04
CA ARG A 162 -7.99 21.32 3.96
C ARG A 162 -7.49 19.91 3.73
N PHE A 163 -7.52 19.43 2.48
CA PHE A 163 -7.06 18.09 2.15
C PHE A 163 -5.55 17.98 2.02
N ASN A 164 -4.90 19.09 1.69
CA ASN A 164 -3.46 19.15 1.41
C ASN A 164 -2.98 17.98 0.53
N PRO A 165 -3.52 17.86 -0.69
CA PRO A 165 -3.22 16.73 -1.55
C PRO A 165 -1.76 16.71 -1.98
N SER A 166 -1.21 15.52 -2.18
CA SER A 166 0.15 15.35 -2.76
C SER A 166 0.15 15.60 -4.27
N GLU A 167 -1.01 15.41 -4.91
CA GLU A 167 -1.18 15.55 -6.35
C GLU A 167 -2.55 16.13 -6.69
N ILE A 168 -2.57 17.01 -7.68
CA ILE A 168 -3.79 17.52 -8.30
C ILE A 168 -3.77 17.19 -9.78
N ILE A 169 -4.84 16.59 -10.27
CA ILE A 169 -5.15 16.48 -11.69
C ILE A 169 -6.24 17.49 -12.04
N CYS A 170 -6.18 18.13 -13.18
CA CYS A 170 -7.15 19.16 -13.54
C CYS A 170 -7.39 19.23 -15.05
N ASN A 171 -8.49 19.86 -15.44
CA ASN A 171 -8.73 20.20 -16.83
C ASN A 171 -7.92 21.45 -17.24
N GLU A 172 -7.75 21.65 -18.54
CA GLU A 172 -7.01 22.77 -19.09
C GLU A 172 -7.64 24.12 -18.70
N ALA A 173 -8.97 24.19 -18.63
CA ALA A 173 -9.68 25.40 -18.21
C ALA A 173 -9.30 25.85 -16.80
N PHE A 174 -9.14 24.91 -15.86
CA PHE A 174 -8.62 25.22 -14.52
C PHE A 174 -7.19 25.74 -14.58
N TYR A 175 -6.32 25.08 -15.33
CA TYR A 175 -4.91 25.46 -15.44
C TYR A 175 -4.74 26.88 -16.02
N MET A 176 -5.68 27.30 -16.90
CA MET A 176 -5.72 28.61 -17.54
C MET A 176 -6.56 29.65 -16.79
N SER A 177 -7.19 29.29 -15.67
CA SER A 177 -8.15 30.16 -14.94
C SER A 177 -7.52 31.37 -14.24
N GLY A 178 -6.20 31.46 -14.20
CA GLY A 178 -5.47 32.53 -13.51
C GLY A 178 -5.11 32.20 -12.05
N ILE A 179 -5.51 31.03 -11.54
CA ILE A 179 -5.05 30.54 -10.23
C ILE A 179 -3.56 30.28 -10.29
N ASP A 180 -2.83 30.70 -9.23
CA ASP A 180 -1.39 30.52 -9.14
C ASP A 180 -1.01 29.04 -8.86
N VAL A 181 -0.96 28.26 -9.93
CA VAL A 181 -0.56 26.85 -9.89
C VAL A 181 0.91 26.70 -9.45
N ASP A 182 1.75 27.69 -9.79
CA ASP A 182 3.17 27.65 -9.40
C ASP A 182 3.32 27.87 -7.89
N ASP A 183 2.46 28.65 -7.25
CA ASP A 183 2.42 28.76 -5.79
C ASP A 183 2.04 27.42 -5.14
N MET A 184 1.08 26.68 -5.69
CA MET A 184 0.74 25.33 -5.22
C MET A 184 1.93 24.37 -5.30
N LYS A 185 2.67 24.40 -6.41
CA LYS A 185 3.87 23.57 -6.61
C LYS A 185 5.01 23.95 -5.67
N ASN A 186 5.32 25.24 -5.59
CA ASN A 186 6.53 25.69 -4.91
C ASN A 186 6.34 25.87 -3.40
N ARG A 187 5.18 26.34 -2.96
CA ARG A 187 4.90 26.61 -1.54
C ARG A 187 4.26 25.43 -0.82
N LEU A 188 3.33 24.73 -1.50
CA LEU A 188 2.59 23.62 -0.90
C LEU A 188 3.18 22.24 -1.28
N SER A 189 4.15 22.21 -2.18
CA SER A 189 4.76 20.97 -2.70
C SER A 189 3.75 20.02 -3.34
N ILE A 190 2.69 20.57 -3.96
CA ILE A 190 1.66 19.81 -4.64
C ILE A 190 2.05 19.63 -6.11
N THR A 191 2.07 18.41 -6.59
CA THR A 191 2.25 18.14 -8.02
C THR A 191 0.95 18.40 -8.77
N VAL A 192 0.92 19.35 -9.70
CA VAL A 192 -0.28 19.71 -10.48
C VAL A 192 -0.07 19.32 -11.95
N SER A 193 -1.01 18.56 -12.50
CA SER A 193 -0.98 18.09 -13.90
C SER A 193 -2.32 18.37 -14.58
N ALA A 194 -2.27 19.06 -15.73
CA ALA A 194 -3.42 19.15 -16.61
C ALA A 194 -3.51 17.85 -17.44
N LEU A 195 -4.71 17.28 -17.50
CA LEU A 195 -5.00 16.11 -18.31
C LEU A 195 -5.78 16.48 -19.57
N ASP A 196 -5.78 15.58 -20.54
CA ASP A 196 -6.53 15.74 -21.76
C ASP A 196 -8.03 15.95 -21.49
N SER A 197 -8.68 16.75 -22.29
CA SER A 197 -10.09 17.15 -22.12
C SER A 197 -11.08 15.97 -22.06
N TRP A 198 -10.75 14.85 -22.70
CA TRP A 198 -11.62 13.68 -22.72
C TRP A 198 -11.81 13.03 -21.32
N TYR A 199 -10.84 13.18 -20.40
CA TYR A 199 -11.00 12.74 -19.01
C TYR A 199 -12.16 13.42 -18.29
N PHE A 200 -12.45 14.66 -18.66
CA PHE A 200 -13.43 15.53 -18.01
C PHE A 200 -14.75 15.61 -18.81
N SER A 201 -15.08 14.58 -19.56
CA SER A 201 -16.38 14.49 -20.24
C SER A 201 -17.45 13.90 -19.32
N ASP A 202 -18.65 14.44 -19.37
CA ASP A 202 -19.81 13.97 -18.61
C ASP A 202 -20.13 12.50 -18.91
N GLY A 203 -20.08 12.10 -20.18
CA GLY A 203 -20.31 10.71 -20.60
C GLY A 203 -19.34 9.73 -19.96
N LEU A 204 -18.04 10.01 -19.98
CA LEU A 204 -17.01 9.18 -19.36
C LEU A 204 -17.19 9.12 -17.84
N ALA A 205 -17.49 10.26 -17.20
CA ALA A 205 -17.69 10.33 -15.78
C ALA A 205 -18.85 9.44 -15.32
N ASN A 206 -20.00 9.55 -16.00
CA ASN A 206 -21.17 8.71 -15.73
C ASN A 206 -20.85 7.23 -15.93
N GLU A 207 -20.29 6.85 -17.08
CA GLU A 207 -19.92 5.47 -17.39
C GLU A 207 -18.98 4.89 -16.31
N THR A 208 -17.93 5.62 -15.97
CA THR A 208 -16.91 5.17 -15.01
C THR A 208 -17.49 4.98 -13.61
N LEU A 209 -18.26 5.96 -13.12
CA LEU A 209 -18.85 5.91 -11.78
C LEU A 209 -19.94 4.82 -11.66
N LEU A 210 -20.86 4.75 -12.64
CA LEU A 210 -21.93 3.74 -12.65
C LEU A 210 -21.37 2.32 -12.72
N SER A 211 -20.35 2.11 -13.55
CA SER A 211 -19.69 0.81 -13.68
C SER A 211 -18.95 0.41 -12.40
N HIS A 212 -18.20 1.34 -11.80
CA HIS A 212 -17.40 1.04 -10.61
C HIS A 212 -18.27 0.72 -9.38
N PHE A 213 -19.29 1.53 -9.12
CA PHE A 213 -20.18 1.36 -7.96
C PHE A 213 -21.35 0.42 -8.21
N HIS A 214 -21.46 -0.16 -9.41
CA HIS A 214 -22.54 -1.08 -9.81
C HIS A 214 -23.95 -0.53 -9.58
N VAL A 215 -24.13 0.75 -9.90
CA VAL A 215 -25.42 1.44 -9.78
C VAL A 215 -25.97 1.83 -11.16
N GLN A 216 -27.30 2.05 -11.23
CA GLN A 216 -27.99 2.34 -12.49
C GLN A 216 -28.03 3.85 -12.81
N THR A 217 -27.94 4.69 -11.80
CA THR A 217 -28.06 6.14 -11.93
C THR A 217 -27.13 6.86 -10.98
N ILE A 218 -26.73 8.07 -11.37
CA ILE A 218 -25.92 8.97 -10.52
C ILE A 218 -26.67 9.35 -9.23
N ASN A 219 -27.97 9.43 -9.28
CA ASN A 219 -28.83 9.71 -8.11
C ASN A 219 -28.66 8.64 -7.00
N ALA A 220 -28.40 7.39 -7.37
CA ALA A 220 -28.11 6.34 -6.38
C ALA A 220 -26.84 6.59 -5.56
N LEU A 221 -25.97 7.48 -6.04
CA LEU A 221 -24.75 7.93 -5.34
C LEU A 221 -24.97 9.24 -4.55
N GLY A 222 -26.21 9.82 -4.58
CA GLY A 222 -26.50 11.10 -3.93
C GLY A 222 -25.86 12.31 -4.63
N LEU A 223 -25.66 12.22 -5.94
CA LEU A 223 -24.92 13.23 -6.73
C LEU A 223 -25.82 14.07 -7.64
N GLU A 224 -27.13 14.12 -7.41
CA GLU A 224 -28.09 14.85 -8.25
C GLU A 224 -27.74 16.33 -8.42
N ASP A 225 -27.21 16.95 -7.37
CA ASP A 225 -26.90 18.38 -7.32
C ASP A 225 -25.42 18.70 -7.54
N TYR A 226 -24.60 17.71 -7.97
CA TYR A 226 -23.15 17.83 -8.08
C TYR A 226 -22.63 17.60 -9.51
N GLU A 227 -23.10 18.37 -10.48
CA GLU A 227 -22.77 18.17 -11.91
C GLU A 227 -21.26 18.21 -12.18
N SER A 228 -20.58 19.28 -11.75
CA SER A 228 -19.13 19.39 -11.88
C SER A 228 -18.38 18.44 -10.95
N GLY A 229 -18.95 18.12 -9.80
CA GLY A 229 -18.43 17.13 -8.87
C GLY A 229 -18.42 15.72 -9.45
N VAL A 230 -19.45 15.35 -10.20
CA VAL A 230 -19.53 14.08 -10.96
C VAL A 230 -18.39 13.98 -11.96
N ILE A 231 -18.16 15.04 -12.75
CA ILE A 231 -17.10 15.09 -13.75
C ILE A 231 -15.73 14.95 -13.07
N ALA A 232 -15.49 15.67 -11.98
CA ALA A 232 -14.24 15.58 -11.22
C ALA A 232 -14.00 14.17 -10.64
N ALA A 233 -15.05 13.56 -10.07
CA ALA A 233 -14.98 12.21 -9.50
C ALA A 233 -14.74 11.14 -10.57
N GLY A 234 -15.42 11.24 -11.70
CA GLY A 234 -15.23 10.31 -12.83
C GLY A 234 -13.84 10.41 -13.43
N ALA A 235 -13.31 11.62 -13.60
CA ALA A 235 -11.95 11.84 -14.09
C ALA A 235 -10.90 11.26 -13.12
N LEU A 236 -11.09 11.47 -11.82
CA LEU A 236 -10.19 10.93 -10.80
C LEU A 236 -10.20 9.40 -10.81
N LEU A 237 -11.37 8.79 -10.80
CA LEU A 237 -11.51 7.34 -10.80
C LEU A 237 -10.89 6.72 -12.07
N LYS A 238 -11.11 7.33 -13.24
CA LYS A 238 -10.49 6.91 -14.50
C LYS A 238 -8.97 6.99 -14.44
N TYR A 239 -8.42 8.07 -13.91
CA TYR A 239 -6.98 8.24 -13.70
C TYR A 239 -6.41 7.18 -12.75
N LEU A 240 -7.14 6.84 -11.69
CA LEU A 240 -6.74 5.78 -10.76
C LEU A 240 -6.74 4.40 -11.42
N TYR A 241 -7.71 4.08 -12.26
CA TYR A 241 -7.69 2.84 -13.05
C TYR A 241 -6.46 2.74 -13.95
N GLU A 242 -6.09 3.83 -14.61
CA GLU A 242 -4.95 3.86 -15.53
C GLU A 242 -3.60 3.84 -14.83
N THR A 243 -3.51 4.37 -13.62
CA THR A 243 -2.26 4.39 -12.84
C THR A 243 -2.07 3.14 -11.99
N GLN A 244 -3.13 2.63 -11.35
CA GLN A 244 -3.06 1.46 -10.49
C GLN A 244 -3.17 0.14 -11.26
N MET A 245 -3.84 0.15 -12.41
CA MET A 245 -4.04 -1.02 -13.29
C MET A 245 -4.65 -2.21 -12.55
N ASN A 246 -5.57 -1.95 -11.64
CA ASN A 246 -6.31 -2.94 -10.88
C ASN A 246 -7.79 -2.55 -10.74
N SER A 247 -8.59 -3.38 -10.08
CA SER A 247 -10.04 -3.19 -9.95
C SER A 247 -10.47 -2.11 -8.95
N LEU A 248 -9.54 -1.53 -8.16
CA LEU A 248 -9.82 -0.53 -7.11
C LEU A 248 -10.90 -0.98 -6.12
N ASP A 249 -10.93 -2.27 -5.77
CA ASP A 249 -11.98 -2.89 -4.94
C ASP A 249 -12.04 -2.36 -3.50
N ASN A 250 -11.04 -1.60 -3.08
CA ASN A 250 -11.02 -0.91 -1.80
C ASN A 250 -11.77 0.42 -1.81
N ILE A 251 -12.09 0.98 -2.98
CA ILE A 251 -12.91 2.20 -3.13
C ILE A 251 -14.37 1.77 -3.25
N LEU A 252 -15.06 1.69 -2.12
CA LEU A 252 -16.42 1.13 -2.04
C LEU A 252 -17.52 2.17 -2.15
N GLU A 253 -17.26 3.40 -1.73
CA GLU A 253 -18.25 4.46 -1.61
C GLU A 253 -17.69 5.79 -2.09
N LEU A 254 -18.55 6.60 -2.69
CA LEU A 254 -18.28 8.00 -2.99
C LEU A 254 -19.15 8.87 -2.10
N HIS A 255 -18.52 9.73 -1.31
CA HIS A 255 -19.21 10.58 -0.35
C HIS A 255 -19.35 12.01 -0.87
N PRO A 256 -20.53 12.41 -1.38
CA PRO A 256 -20.82 13.82 -1.64
C PRO A 256 -20.90 14.58 -0.31
N TYR A 257 -20.37 15.78 -0.27
CA TYR A 257 -20.45 16.62 0.90
C TYR A 257 -20.72 18.09 0.56
N SER A 258 -21.45 18.73 1.45
CA SER A 258 -21.63 20.18 1.43
C SER A 258 -20.63 20.86 2.37
N ILE A 259 -20.02 21.94 1.93
CA ILE A 259 -19.08 22.73 2.74
C ILE A 259 -19.71 23.23 4.06
N GLY A 260 -21.03 23.44 4.08
CA GLY A 260 -21.74 23.92 5.28
C GLY A 260 -21.89 22.94 6.43
N LYS A 261 -21.48 21.67 6.30
CA LYS A 261 -21.61 20.65 7.37
C LYS A 261 -20.59 20.81 8.49
N TYR A 262 -19.45 21.40 8.20
CA TYR A 262 -18.35 21.59 9.15
C TYR A 262 -18.04 23.09 9.31
N MET A 263 -17.40 23.44 10.42
CA MET A 263 -16.90 24.79 10.63
C MET A 263 -15.87 25.14 9.54
N ILE A 264 -16.12 26.20 8.79
CA ILE A 264 -15.18 26.68 7.77
C ILE A 264 -14.00 27.35 8.46
N ILE A 265 -12.82 26.79 8.28
CA ILE A 265 -11.56 27.34 8.75
C ILE A 265 -10.71 27.63 7.51
N ASP A 266 -10.52 28.91 7.21
CA ASP A 266 -9.71 29.31 6.07
C ASP A 266 -8.22 28.93 6.26
N SER A 267 -7.47 28.93 5.18
CA SER A 267 -6.06 28.53 5.18
C SER A 267 -5.19 29.37 6.11
N SER A 268 -5.47 30.66 6.25
CA SER A 268 -4.74 31.57 7.14
C SER A 268 -5.04 31.29 8.60
N SER A 269 -6.32 31.12 8.96
CA SER A 269 -6.76 30.77 10.29
C SER A 269 -6.20 29.41 10.73
N ARG A 270 -6.27 28.40 9.85
CA ARG A 270 -5.73 27.06 10.09
C ARG A 270 -4.24 27.11 10.44
N ARG A 271 -3.47 27.86 9.68
CA ARG A 271 -2.04 28.05 9.89
C ARG A 271 -1.75 28.85 11.17
N ASN A 272 -2.43 29.99 11.34
CA ASN A 272 -2.17 30.91 12.46
C ASN A 272 -2.57 30.33 13.82
N LEU A 273 -3.59 29.46 13.86
CA LEU A 273 -4.00 28.74 15.05
C LEU A 273 -3.12 27.52 15.35
N GLU A 274 -2.18 27.19 14.46
CA GLU A 274 -1.30 26.02 14.60
C GLU A 274 -2.09 24.74 14.95
N LEU A 275 -3.15 24.49 14.19
CA LEU A 275 -4.05 23.37 14.49
C LEU A 275 -3.36 22.01 14.39
N VAL A 276 -2.57 21.81 13.36
CA VAL A 276 -1.96 20.51 13.06
C VAL A 276 -0.44 20.54 12.96
N ASP A 277 0.13 21.67 12.55
CA ASP A 277 1.55 21.89 12.43
C ASP A 277 1.92 23.32 12.90
N THR A 278 3.14 23.48 13.44
CA THR A 278 3.63 24.79 13.89
C THR A 278 4.01 25.71 12.73
N LEU A 279 3.93 27.03 12.94
CA LEU A 279 4.23 28.04 11.91
C LEU A 279 5.69 28.01 11.42
N ARG A 280 6.63 27.89 12.37
CA ARG A 280 8.06 28.00 12.07
C ARG A 280 8.66 26.69 11.56
N GLU A 281 8.45 25.63 12.31
CA GLU A 281 9.14 24.36 12.09
C GLU A 281 8.33 23.38 11.23
N LYS A 282 7.05 23.73 10.95
CA LYS A 282 6.12 22.89 10.17
C LYS A 282 6.06 21.46 10.67
N GLN A 283 6.08 21.29 12.00
CA GLN A 283 6.03 19.98 12.64
C GLN A 283 4.83 19.88 13.59
N LYS A 284 4.36 18.67 13.84
CA LYS A 284 3.23 18.39 14.72
C LYS A 284 3.48 18.84 16.17
N ARG A 285 4.69 18.67 16.67
CA ARG A 285 5.04 19.01 18.07
C ARG A 285 4.84 20.51 18.33
N GLY A 286 4.03 20.83 19.33
CA GLY A 286 3.66 22.19 19.68
C GLY A 286 2.34 22.69 19.08
N SER A 287 1.71 21.92 18.20
CA SER A 287 0.38 22.22 17.64
C SER A 287 -0.75 21.77 18.57
N LEU A 288 -2.00 22.21 18.28
CA LEU A 288 -3.18 21.71 18.99
C LEU A 288 -3.31 20.18 18.84
N LEU A 289 -3.11 19.65 17.63
CA LEU A 289 -3.16 18.21 17.37
C LEU A 289 -2.16 17.45 18.26
N TRP A 290 -0.96 17.97 18.45
CA TRP A 290 0.03 17.32 19.30
C TRP A 290 -0.42 17.16 20.76
N VAL A 291 -1.15 18.15 21.29
CA VAL A 291 -1.71 18.08 22.66
C VAL A 291 -2.78 17.00 22.75
N LEU A 292 -3.66 16.92 21.73
CA LEU A 292 -4.82 16.04 21.73
C LEU A 292 -4.49 14.59 21.34
N ASP A 293 -3.42 14.38 20.57
CA ASP A 293 -3.10 13.08 19.99
C ASP A 293 -2.32 12.19 20.97
N LYS A 294 -3.07 11.32 21.61
CA LYS A 294 -2.61 10.18 22.41
C LYS A 294 -3.17 8.87 21.83
N THR A 295 -3.52 8.87 20.55
CA THR A 295 -4.00 7.68 19.85
C THR A 295 -2.94 6.57 19.85
N ARG A 296 -3.39 5.33 19.70
CA ARG A 296 -2.54 4.13 19.69
C ARG A 296 -2.40 3.53 18.29
N THR A 297 -3.29 3.92 17.39
CA THR A 297 -3.32 3.40 16.02
C THR A 297 -3.10 4.52 15.00
N ALA A 298 -2.51 4.18 13.86
CA ALA A 298 -2.36 5.12 12.75
C ALA A 298 -3.72 5.60 12.23
N MET A 299 -4.71 4.72 12.18
CA MET A 299 -6.09 5.03 11.78
C MET A 299 -6.73 6.08 12.72
N GLY A 300 -6.56 5.91 14.03
CA GLY A 300 -7.01 6.88 15.04
C GLY A 300 -6.30 8.23 14.89
N ALA A 301 -5.00 8.24 14.63
CA ALA A 301 -4.24 9.48 14.43
C ALA A 301 -4.74 10.26 13.21
N ARG A 302 -5.01 9.59 12.08
CA ARG A 302 -5.59 10.22 10.88
C ARG A 302 -6.98 10.78 11.15
N LEU A 303 -7.84 10.01 11.80
CA LEU A 303 -9.20 10.44 12.12
C LEU A 303 -9.20 11.63 13.10
N LEU A 304 -8.35 11.62 14.12
CA LEU A 304 -8.23 12.75 15.05
C LEU A 304 -7.75 14.03 14.34
N ARG A 305 -6.79 13.89 13.43
CA ARG A 305 -6.36 15.01 12.58
C ARG A 305 -7.54 15.59 11.79
N THR A 306 -8.34 14.72 11.16
CA THR A 306 -9.55 15.13 10.45
C THR A 306 -10.54 15.85 11.36
N TYR A 307 -10.75 15.39 12.58
CA TYR A 307 -11.63 16.05 13.55
C TYR A 307 -11.16 17.44 13.96
N VAL A 308 -9.85 17.63 14.09
CA VAL A 308 -9.25 18.96 14.40
C VAL A 308 -9.38 19.90 13.21
N GLU A 309 -9.20 19.41 12.01
CA GLU A 309 -9.28 20.20 10.77
C GLU A 309 -10.70 20.50 10.32
N GLN A 310 -11.68 19.68 10.75
CA GLN A 310 -13.09 19.75 10.36
C GLN A 310 -14.01 19.68 11.59
N PRO A 311 -14.02 20.71 12.45
CA PRO A 311 -14.90 20.72 13.60
C PRO A 311 -16.37 20.68 13.20
N LEU A 312 -17.17 19.90 13.93
CA LEU A 312 -18.61 19.86 13.74
C LEU A 312 -19.28 21.18 14.13
N ILE A 313 -20.38 21.52 13.44
CA ILE A 313 -21.26 22.63 13.82
C ILE A 313 -22.62 22.14 14.33
N GLU A 314 -23.03 20.92 13.99
CA GLU A 314 -24.28 20.35 14.46
C GLU A 314 -24.20 20.04 15.95
N LYS A 315 -25.03 20.75 16.75
CA LYS A 315 -25.04 20.65 18.22
C LYS A 315 -25.30 19.24 18.73
N ALA A 316 -26.23 18.51 18.09
CA ALA A 316 -26.58 17.16 18.51
C ALA A 316 -25.39 16.22 18.38
N GLU A 317 -24.66 16.28 17.27
CA GLU A 317 -23.47 15.47 17.02
C GLU A 317 -22.31 15.83 17.96
N ILE A 318 -22.13 17.11 18.28
CA ILE A 318 -21.12 17.56 19.26
C ILE A 318 -21.44 16.98 20.64
N ILE A 319 -22.69 17.08 21.09
CA ILE A 319 -23.14 16.54 22.37
C ILE A 319 -22.97 15.02 22.44
N LYS A 320 -23.26 14.32 21.35
CA LYS A 320 -23.07 12.88 21.24
C LYS A 320 -21.60 12.48 21.46
N ARG A 321 -20.66 13.17 20.85
CA ARG A 321 -19.21 12.98 21.08
C ARG A 321 -18.80 13.29 22.52
N GLN A 322 -19.31 14.38 23.09
CA GLN A 322 -19.04 14.74 24.48
C GLN A 322 -19.54 13.68 25.48
N LYS A 323 -20.72 13.08 25.26
CA LYS A 323 -21.26 12.01 26.11
C LYS A 323 -20.36 10.78 26.11
N LEU A 324 -19.79 10.40 24.97
CA LEU A 324 -18.86 9.27 24.90
C LEU A 324 -17.55 9.56 25.66
N ILE A 325 -17.00 10.74 25.53
CA ILE A 325 -15.81 11.16 26.30
C ILE A 325 -16.10 11.11 27.80
N GLU A 326 -17.27 11.61 28.23
CA GLU A 326 -17.71 11.55 29.62
C GLU A 326 -17.85 10.12 30.14
N ALA A 327 -18.47 9.23 29.34
CA ALA A 327 -18.64 7.81 29.68
C ALA A 327 -17.29 7.09 29.82
N LEU A 328 -16.34 7.36 28.92
CA LEU A 328 -14.97 6.83 29.00
C LEU A 328 -14.20 7.35 30.22
N ASN A 329 -14.40 8.60 30.61
CA ASN A 329 -13.78 9.16 31.81
C ASN A 329 -14.43 8.66 33.11
N ALA A 330 -15.71 8.30 33.08
CA ALA A 330 -16.37 7.63 34.20
C ALA A 330 -15.91 6.17 34.41
N ASN A 331 -15.32 5.56 33.36
CA ASN A 331 -14.85 4.18 33.34
C ASN A 331 -13.36 4.13 32.96
N GLU A 332 -12.50 4.76 33.76
CA GLU A 332 -11.07 4.92 33.45
C GLU A 332 -10.34 3.59 33.23
N ILE A 333 -10.65 2.57 34.02
CA ILE A 333 -10.03 1.24 33.89
C ILE A 333 -10.36 0.65 32.52
N THR A 334 -11.63 0.63 32.13
CA THR A 334 -12.09 0.13 30.82
C THR A 334 -11.45 0.94 29.67
N ARG A 335 -11.40 2.27 29.80
CA ARG A 335 -10.72 3.13 28.82
C ARG A 335 -9.26 2.73 28.63
N ASP A 336 -8.53 2.55 29.73
CA ASP A 336 -7.11 2.25 29.68
C ASP A 336 -6.84 0.82 29.18
N GLU A 337 -7.71 -0.16 29.52
CA GLU A 337 -7.66 -1.50 28.93
C GLU A 337 -7.92 -1.48 27.42
N ILE A 338 -8.91 -0.74 26.93
CA ILE A 338 -9.14 -0.55 25.48
C ILE A 338 -7.87 -0.01 24.82
N ARG A 339 -7.22 0.99 25.41
CA ARG A 339 -5.99 1.57 24.89
C ARG A 339 -4.84 0.58 24.82
N GLU A 340 -4.73 -0.33 25.79
CA GLU A 340 -3.73 -1.42 25.74
C GLU A 340 -4.02 -2.42 24.62
N TYR A 341 -5.28 -2.78 24.41
CA TYR A 341 -5.67 -3.66 23.28
C TYR A 341 -5.51 -3.00 21.92
N LEU A 342 -5.62 -1.67 21.83
CA LEU A 342 -5.38 -0.92 20.60
C LEU A 342 -3.90 -0.87 20.19
N ASN A 343 -2.99 -0.92 21.16
CA ASN A 343 -1.56 -0.70 20.94
C ASN A 343 -0.92 -1.69 19.92
N PRO A 344 -1.23 -2.99 19.92
CA PRO A 344 -0.67 -3.93 18.94
C PRO A 344 -1.42 -3.96 17.59
N ILE A 345 -2.45 -3.13 17.39
CA ILE A 345 -3.22 -3.11 16.14
C ILE A 345 -2.44 -2.32 15.08
N TYR A 346 -2.15 -2.98 13.98
CA TYR A 346 -1.56 -2.37 12.79
C TYR A 346 -2.59 -1.56 11.99
N ASP A 347 -2.13 -0.86 10.99
CA ASP A 347 -2.99 -0.06 10.09
C ASP A 347 -3.85 -0.95 9.19
N LEU A 348 -5.03 -1.33 9.68
CA LEU A 348 -5.96 -2.21 8.97
C LEU A 348 -6.47 -1.61 7.65
N GLU A 349 -6.64 -0.28 7.58
CA GLU A 349 -7.09 0.39 6.36
C GLU A 349 -6.06 0.22 5.22
N ARG A 350 -4.79 0.48 5.52
CA ARG A 350 -3.71 0.34 4.55
C ARG A 350 -3.36 -1.12 4.27
N LEU A 351 -3.45 -1.99 5.27
CA LEU A 351 -3.20 -3.42 5.09
C LEU A 351 -4.25 -4.07 4.17
N ILE A 352 -5.54 -3.77 4.35
CA ILE A 352 -6.56 -4.33 3.46
C ILE A 352 -6.41 -3.85 2.02
N THR A 353 -6.01 -2.60 1.81
CA THR A 353 -5.70 -2.10 0.48
C THR A 353 -4.55 -2.87 -0.17
N ARG A 354 -3.46 -3.14 0.56
CA ARG A 354 -2.34 -3.95 0.04
C ARG A 354 -2.76 -5.39 -0.26
N ILE A 355 -3.61 -5.97 0.57
CA ILE A 355 -4.16 -7.32 0.34
C ILE A 355 -5.02 -7.32 -0.93
N THR A 356 -5.90 -6.35 -1.09
CA THR A 356 -6.78 -6.19 -2.26
C THR A 356 -5.99 -5.98 -3.55
N TYR A 357 -4.91 -5.19 -3.50
CA TYR A 357 -4.03 -4.94 -4.65
C TYR A 357 -3.00 -6.06 -4.90
N GLN A 358 -3.08 -7.16 -4.18
CA GLN A 358 -2.16 -8.30 -4.28
C GLN A 358 -0.68 -7.93 -4.03
N SER A 359 -0.42 -6.82 -3.33
CA SER A 359 0.92 -6.34 -2.98
C SER A 359 1.35 -6.72 -1.56
N ALA A 360 0.43 -7.22 -0.73
CA ALA A 360 0.74 -7.67 0.62
C ALA A 360 1.65 -8.91 0.60
N ASN A 361 2.67 -8.90 1.44
CA ASN A 361 3.57 -10.02 1.65
C ASN A 361 3.08 -10.96 2.79
N PRO A 362 3.69 -12.14 3.00
CA PRO A 362 3.24 -13.04 4.07
C PRO A 362 3.29 -12.43 5.48
N ARG A 363 4.25 -11.57 5.79
CA ARG A 363 4.35 -10.89 7.09
C ARG A 363 3.26 -9.85 7.29
N ASP A 364 2.79 -9.20 6.22
CA ASP A 364 1.63 -8.32 6.28
C ASP A 364 0.37 -9.08 6.72
N LEU A 365 0.19 -10.31 6.26
CA LEU A 365 -0.93 -11.16 6.70
C LEU A 365 -0.81 -11.57 8.17
N ILE A 366 0.40 -11.77 8.68
CA ILE A 366 0.61 -12.03 10.10
C ILE A 366 0.31 -10.77 10.94
N ALA A 367 0.78 -9.60 10.51
CA ALA A 367 0.43 -8.33 11.16
C ALA A 367 -1.09 -8.10 11.18
N PHE A 368 -1.76 -8.45 10.09
CA PHE A 368 -3.22 -8.40 10.00
C PHE A 368 -3.89 -9.38 10.98
N ARG A 369 -3.46 -10.66 11.00
CA ARG A 369 -3.94 -11.67 11.95
C ARG A 369 -3.79 -11.22 13.40
N ASP A 370 -2.62 -10.72 13.76
CA ASP A 370 -2.31 -10.32 15.14
C ASP A 370 -3.13 -9.10 15.56
N SER A 371 -3.49 -8.22 14.61
CA SER A 371 -4.44 -7.13 14.83
C SER A 371 -5.85 -7.66 15.10
N LEU A 372 -6.32 -8.62 14.29
CA LEU A 372 -7.66 -9.22 14.46
C LEU A 372 -7.82 -9.93 15.81
N LYS A 373 -6.75 -10.47 16.37
CA LYS A 373 -6.76 -11.09 17.70
C LYS A 373 -7.21 -10.14 18.81
N MET A 374 -7.00 -8.83 18.62
CA MET A 374 -7.35 -7.80 19.61
C MET A 374 -8.82 -7.34 19.52
N LEU A 375 -9.53 -7.69 18.46
CA LEU A 375 -10.91 -7.21 18.25
C LEU A 375 -11.93 -7.73 19.28
N PRO A 376 -11.97 -9.03 19.62
CA PRO A 376 -12.92 -9.54 20.60
C PRO A 376 -12.81 -8.87 21.99
N PRO A 377 -11.62 -8.74 22.61
CA PRO A 377 -11.51 -8.06 23.88
C PRO A 377 -11.91 -6.58 23.82
N ILE A 378 -11.63 -5.86 22.74
CA ILE A 378 -12.09 -4.47 22.57
C ILE A 378 -13.60 -4.42 22.52
N LYS A 379 -14.24 -5.27 21.73
CA LYS A 379 -15.70 -5.33 21.62
C LYS A 379 -16.37 -5.63 22.96
N GLN A 380 -15.79 -6.52 23.74
CA GLN A 380 -16.26 -6.84 25.08
C GLN A 380 -16.18 -5.63 26.01
N GLN A 381 -15.06 -4.90 26.01
CA GLN A 381 -14.88 -3.70 26.83
C GLN A 381 -15.85 -2.57 26.44
N LEU A 382 -16.18 -2.43 25.16
CA LEU A 382 -17.17 -1.44 24.70
C LEU A 382 -18.57 -1.69 25.27
N SER A 383 -18.93 -2.93 25.54
CA SER A 383 -20.21 -3.27 26.15
C SER A 383 -20.39 -2.70 27.56
N ASP A 384 -19.28 -2.37 28.23
CA ASP A 384 -19.28 -1.75 29.55
C ASP A 384 -19.39 -0.21 29.49
N ILE A 385 -19.44 0.38 28.31
CA ILE A 385 -19.57 1.83 28.07
C ILE A 385 -20.96 2.15 27.51
N PRO A 386 -21.97 2.39 28.35
CA PRO A 386 -23.34 2.65 27.87
C PRO A 386 -23.45 4.08 27.31
N CYS A 387 -23.45 4.19 26.00
CA CYS A 387 -23.56 5.45 25.27
C CYS A 387 -24.12 5.21 23.86
N GLU A 388 -24.99 6.10 23.38
CA GLU A 388 -25.57 6.03 22.03
C GLU A 388 -24.50 5.87 20.94
N LEU A 389 -23.43 6.65 21.01
CA LEU A 389 -22.34 6.57 20.02
C LEU A 389 -21.55 5.26 20.13
N THR A 390 -21.45 4.67 21.32
CA THR A 390 -20.85 3.34 21.49
C THR A 390 -21.69 2.26 20.79
N ASP A 391 -23.03 2.36 20.90
CA ASP A 391 -23.93 1.43 20.24
C ASP A 391 -23.79 1.51 18.71
N GLU A 392 -23.73 2.72 18.15
CA GLU A 392 -23.50 2.94 16.71
C GLU A 392 -22.15 2.37 16.25
N ILE A 393 -21.08 2.61 17.02
CA ILE A 393 -19.76 2.06 16.72
C ILE A 393 -19.80 0.52 16.77
N ASN A 394 -20.50 -0.05 17.73
CA ASN A 394 -20.65 -1.51 17.89
C ASN A 394 -21.41 -2.17 16.73
N GLU A 395 -22.37 -1.49 16.12
CA GLU A 395 -23.09 -2.01 14.96
C GLU A 395 -22.16 -2.21 13.75
N GLU A 396 -21.17 -1.35 13.59
CA GLU A 396 -20.20 -1.46 12.51
C GLU A 396 -18.98 -2.34 12.86
N PHE A 397 -18.82 -2.67 14.13
CA PHE A 397 -17.68 -3.42 14.65
C PHE A 397 -17.89 -4.92 14.49
N ASP A 398 -17.25 -5.53 13.49
CA ASP A 398 -17.18 -6.97 13.30
C ASP A 398 -15.89 -7.54 13.91
N GLU A 399 -15.97 -8.60 14.68
CA GLU A 399 -14.78 -9.26 15.25
C GLU A 399 -13.92 -10.01 14.23
N LEU A 400 -14.43 -10.24 13.02
CA LEU A 400 -13.74 -10.88 11.90
C LEU A 400 -13.09 -12.24 12.26
N LYS A 401 -13.79 -13.03 13.09
CA LYS A 401 -13.29 -14.33 13.60
C LYS A 401 -12.99 -15.33 12.49
N ASP A 402 -13.83 -15.35 11.46
CA ASP A 402 -13.68 -16.21 10.29
C ASP A 402 -12.36 -15.91 9.53
N ILE A 403 -12.01 -14.64 9.39
CA ILE A 403 -10.78 -14.21 8.75
C ILE A 403 -9.57 -14.51 9.65
N TYR A 404 -9.71 -14.28 10.95
CA TYR A 404 -8.67 -14.65 11.91
C TYR A 404 -8.35 -16.16 11.87
N GLU A 405 -9.38 -17.00 11.88
CA GLU A 405 -9.24 -18.45 11.81
C GLU A 405 -8.62 -18.91 10.48
N LEU A 406 -9.02 -18.29 9.36
CA LEU A 406 -8.41 -18.53 8.06
C LEU A 406 -6.91 -18.26 8.10
N LEU A 407 -6.49 -17.12 8.62
CA LEU A 407 -5.07 -16.76 8.71
C LEU A 407 -4.31 -17.64 9.68
N LEU A 408 -4.92 -17.99 10.81
CA LEU A 408 -4.31 -18.86 11.83
C LEU A 408 -4.05 -20.26 11.30
N SER A 409 -4.92 -20.78 10.44
CA SER A 409 -4.80 -22.11 9.86
C SER A 409 -3.94 -22.18 8.61
N SER A 410 -3.84 -21.08 7.85
CA SER A 410 -3.25 -21.10 6.52
C SER A 410 -1.81 -20.62 6.43
N ILE A 411 -1.43 -19.62 7.23
CA ILE A 411 -0.12 -18.94 7.12
C ILE A 411 0.79 -19.34 8.28
N GLU A 412 2.05 -19.62 7.97
CA GLU A 412 3.08 -19.89 8.99
C GLU A 412 3.24 -18.72 9.95
N ASP A 413 3.62 -18.99 11.21
CA ASP A 413 3.72 -17.95 12.24
C ASP A 413 4.89 -17.00 11.99
N GLU A 414 5.99 -17.49 11.41
CA GLU A 414 7.17 -16.71 11.04
C GLU A 414 7.51 -16.90 9.56
N PRO A 415 6.67 -16.39 8.66
CA PRO A 415 6.88 -16.60 7.24
C PRO A 415 8.04 -15.73 6.71
N PRO A 416 8.65 -16.10 5.58
CA PRO A 416 9.61 -15.25 4.89
C PRO A 416 8.93 -13.97 4.37
N ILE A 417 9.73 -12.95 4.06
CA ILE A 417 9.22 -11.72 3.41
C ILE A 417 8.84 -12.01 1.95
N SER A 418 9.70 -12.77 1.25
CA SER A 418 9.52 -13.06 -0.15
C SER A 418 8.46 -14.15 -0.37
N GLN A 419 7.52 -13.87 -1.25
CA GLN A 419 6.47 -14.82 -1.65
C GLN A 419 7.02 -16.01 -2.46
N ARG A 420 8.27 -15.95 -2.92
CA ARG A 420 8.91 -16.95 -3.78
C ARG A 420 9.86 -17.89 -3.04
N ASP A 421 10.06 -17.66 -1.75
CA ASP A 421 11.03 -18.44 -0.98
C ASP A 421 10.44 -19.75 -0.43
N GLY A 422 9.12 -19.94 -0.56
CA GLY A 422 8.42 -21.08 0.04
C GLY A 422 8.24 -20.91 1.56
N ASP A 423 7.83 -21.98 2.23
CA ASP A 423 7.58 -22.03 3.68
C ASP A 423 6.59 -20.96 4.19
N ILE A 424 5.55 -20.70 3.39
CA ILE A 424 4.51 -19.69 3.67
C ILE A 424 3.27 -20.34 4.28
N ILE A 425 2.88 -21.50 3.78
CA ILE A 425 1.64 -22.19 4.12
C ILE A 425 1.87 -23.11 5.33
N LYS A 426 0.97 -23.03 6.31
CA LYS A 426 1.04 -23.81 7.53
C LYS A 426 0.80 -25.31 7.27
N ALA A 427 1.51 -26.16 8.02
CA ALA A 427 1.31 -27.59 7.96
C ALA A 427 -0.14 -27.96 8.34
N GLY A 428 -0.74 -28.88 7.61
CA GLY A 428 -2.13 -29.30 7.80
C GLY A 428 -3.18 -28.44 7.07
N TYR A 429 -2.79 -27.35 6.43
CA TYR A 429 -3.73 -26.53 5.65
C TYR A 429 -4.08 -27.14 4.28
N ASN A 430 -3.09 -27.78 3.63
CA ASN A 430 -3.28 -28.42 2.33
C ASN A 430 -2.49 -29.74 2.27
N GLU A 431 -3.17 -30.85 1.98
CA GLU A 431 -2.60 -32.19 1.95
C GLU A 431 -1.47 -32.36 0.91
N GLU A 432 -1.58 -31.68 -0.24
CA GLU A 432 -0.56 -31.75 -1.28
C GLU A 432 0.72 -31.01 -0.88
N VAL A 433 0.59 -29.86 -0.19
CA VAL A 433 1.74 -29.14 0.39
C VAL A 433 2.46 -30.04 1.40
N ASP A 434 1.73 -30.68 2.30
CA ASP A 434 2.31 -31.56 3.32
C ASP A 434 3.01 -32.75 2.67
N ARG A 435 2.39 -33.35 1.62
CA ARG A 435 2.99 -34.44 0.86
C ARG A 435 4.28 -34.02 0.14
N LEU A 436 4.30 -32.84 -0.46
CA LEU A 436 5.50 -32.32 -1.14
C LEU A 436 6.62 -31.96 -0.16
N ARG A 437 6.29 -31.46 1.02
CA ARG A 437 7.27 -31.21 2.11
C ARG A 437 7.89 -32.51 2.62
N ASP A 438 7.08 -33.54 2.79
CA ASP A 438 7.56 -34.87 3.17
C ASP A 438 8.51 -35.43 2.11
N ALA A 439 8.16 -35.28 0.83
CA ALA A 439 9.03 -35.70 -0.27
C ALA A 439 10.37 -34.94 -0.27
N LYS A 440 10.35 -33.63 -0.03
CA LYS A 440 11.57 -32.81 0.10
C LYS A 440 12.44 -33.26 1.30
N THR A 441 11.83 -33.58 2.42
CA THR A 441 12.52 -34.04 3.63
C THR A 441 13.13 -35.45 3.43
N LYS A 442 12.36 -36.37 2.87
CA LYS A 442 12.83 -37.72 2.49
C LYS A 442 13.94 -37.66 1.46
N GLY A 443 13.90 -36.71 0.52
CA GLY A 443 14.95 -36.48 -0.46
C GLY A 443 16.31 -36.21 0.17
N LYS A 444 16.37 -35.45 1.26
CA LYS A 444 17.64 -35.25 2.03
C LYS A 444 18.14 -36.53 2.66
N THR A 445 17.23 -37.37 3.17
CA THR A 445 17.57 -38.68 3.74
C THR A 445 18.07 -39.60 2.62
N TRP A 446 17.43 -39.68 1.49
CA TRP A 446 17.86 -40.48 0.34
C TRP A 446 19.21 -40.04 -0.21
N LEU A 447 19.52 -38.74 -0.24
CA LEU A 447 20.86 -38.25 -0.61
C LEU A 447 21.93 -38.70 0.39
N ALA A 448 21.63 -38.69 1.68
CA ALA A 448 22.55 -39.17 2.72
C ALA A 448 22.75 -40.69 2.65
N GLU A 449 21.69 -41.45 2.38
CA GLU A 449 21.73 -42.89 2.15
C GLU A 449 22.54 -43.23 0.90
N LEU A 450 22.33 -42.51 -0.20
CA LEU A 450 23.10 -42.67 -1.43
C LEU A 450 24.57 -42.34 -1.21
N GLU A 451 24.90 -41.28 -0.47
CA GLU A 451 26.28 -40.91 -0.11
C GLU A 451 26.95 -42.03 0.71
N ALA A 452 26.24 -42.56 1.71
CA ALA A 452 26.75 -43.67 2.53
C ALA A 452 26.93 -44.93 1.71
N GLY A 453 25.95 -45.29 0.87
CA GLY A 453 26.02 -46.47 -0.01
C GLY A 453 27.15 -46.38 -1.03
N GLU A 454 27.36 -45.23 -1.62
CA GLU A 454 28.47 -45.00 -2.57
C GLU A 454 29.84 -45.02 -1.87
N ARG A 455 29.95 -44.52 -0.64
CA ARG A 455 31.18 -44.68 0.15
C ARG A 455 31.50 -46.12 0.43
N GLU A 456 30.52 -46.93 0.77
CA GLU A 456 30.69 -48.36 1.03
C GLU A 456 31.06 -49.12 -0.22
N LYS A 457 30.35 -48.88 -1.34
CA LYS A 457 30.63 -49.53 -2.62
C LYS A 457 32.01 -49.21 -3.20
N THR A 458 32.43 -47.95 -3.10
CA THR A 458 33.68 -47.45 -3.70
C THR A 458 34.88 -47.50 -2.78
N GLY A 459 34.68 -47.57 -1.45
CA GLY A 459 35.72 -47.44 -0.45
C GLY A 459 36.32 -46.04 -0.31
N ILE A 460 35.75 -45.05 -0.97
CA ILE A 460 36.20 -43.64 -0.96
C ILE A 460 35.67 -42.97 0.30
N LYS A 461 36.47 -42.84 1.34
CA LYS A 461 36.05 -42.37 2.67
C LYS A 461 35.62 -40.91 2.73
N ASN A 462 36.11 -40.07 1.83
CA ASN A 462 35.83 -38.63 1.78
C ASN A 462 34.87 -38.20 0.65
N LEU A 463 34.23 -39.15 0.02
CA LEU A 463 33.17 -38.88 -0.97
C LEU A 463 32.01 -38.12 -0.30
N ARG A 464 31.57 -37.05 -0.89
CA ARG A 464 30.43 -36.26 -0.43
C ARG A 464 29.52 -35.82 -1.59
N ILE A 465 28.21 -35.85 -1.34
CA ILE A 465 27.24 -35.24 -2.24
C ILE A 465 27.12 -33.77 -1.85
N LYS A 466 27.30 -32.90 -2.81
CA LYS A 466 27.16 -31.44 -2.68
C LYS A 466 26.25 -30.90 -3.78
N TYR A 467 25.75 -29.70 -3.58
CA TYR A 467 24.88 -28.99 -4.53
C TYR A 467 25.54 -27.72 -5.07
N ASN A 468 25.36 -27.46 -6.34
CA ASN A 468 25.77 -26.23 -7.00
C ASN A 468 24.66 -25.76 -7.96
N LYS A 469 24.32 -24.46 -7.95
CA LYS A 469 23.26 -23.89 -8.78
C LYS A 469 23.43 -24.13 -10.29
N VAL A 470 24.67 -24.32 -10.77
CA VAL A 470 24.97 -24.52 -12.20
C VAL A 470 24.91 -26.00 -12.60
N PHE A 471 25.37 -26.89 -11.73
CA PHE A 471 25.56 -28.32 -12.04
C PHE A 471 24.55 -29.23 -11.32
N GLY A 472 23.76 -28.73 -10.39
CA GLY A 472 22.88 -29.52 -9.54
C GLY A 472 23.65 -30.27 -8.43
N TYR A 473 23.15 -31.46 -8.07
CA TYR A 473 23.83 -32.34 -7.13
C TYR A 473 24.99 -33.08 -7.82
N TYR A 474 26.10 -33.21 -7.12
CA TYR A 474 27.29 -33.92 -7.61
C TYR A 474 28.03 -34.62 -6.48
N LEU A 475 28.74 -35.67 -6.84
CA LEU A 475 29.67 -36.40 -5.98
C LEU A 475 31.05 -35.73 -6.06
N GLU A 476 31.59 -35.28 -4.94
CA GLU A 476 32.92 -34.71 -4.88
C GLU A 476 33.91 -35.76 -4.33
N VAL A 477 34.94 -36.03 -5.09
CA VAL A 477 36.03 -36.94 -4.75
C VAL A 477 37.35 -36.18 -4.79
N THR A 478 38.13 -36.24 -3.71
CA THR A 478 39.45 -35.60 -3.69
C THR A 478 40.43 -36.36 -4.58
N ASN A 479 41.43 -35.65 -5.10
CA ASN A 479 42.42 -36.22 -6.01
C ASN A 479 43.17 -37.45 -5.44
N SER A 480 43.24 -37.59 -4.10
CA SER A 480 43.86 -38.74 -3.42
C SER A 480 43.12 -40.06 -3.67
N PHE A 481 41.87 -40.03 -4.09
CA PHE A 481 41.03 -41.21 -4.32
C PHE A 481 40.55 -41.32 -5.77
N LYS A 482 41.17 -40.58 -6.67
CA LYS A 482 40.78 -40.53 -8.08
C LYS A 482 40.83 -41.88 -8.77
N ASP A 483 41.83 -42.72 -8.43
CA ASP A 483 42.01 -44.04 -9.06
C ASP A 483 41.01 -45.10 -8.54
N MET A 484 40.22 -44.76 -7.53
CA MET A 484 39.16 -45.61 -6.96
C MET A 484 37.78 -45.30 -7.53
N VAL A 485 37.66 -44.31 -8.39
CA VAL A 485 36.38 -43.90 -8.97
C VAL A 485 35.89 -44.95 -9.98
N PRO A 486 34.66 -45.48 -9.82
CA PRO A 486 34.08 -46.47 -10.74
C PRO A 486 33.82 -45.91 -12.14
N ASP A 487 33.77 -46.78 -13.12
CA ASP A 487 33.53 -46.41 -14.55
C ASP A 487 32.14 -45.81 -14.79
N TYR A 488 31.16 -46.06 -13.92
CA TYR A 488 29.82 -45.49 -14.04
C TYR A 488 29.70 -44.07 -13.53
N TYR A 489 30.76 -43.50 -12.94
CA TYR A 489 30.81 -42.08 -12.59
C TYR A 489 31.13 -41.24 -13.82
N VAL A 490 30.23 -40.31 -14.15
CA VAL A 490 30.45 -39.38 -15.24
C VAL A 490 31.06 -38.11 -14.70
N ARG A 491 32.32 -37.85 -15.08
CA ARG A 491 33.01 -36.62 -14.66
C ARG A 491 32.42 -35.37 -15.28
N LYS A 492 32.10 -34.40 -14.46
CA LYS A 492 31.53 -33.08 -14.86
C LYS A 492 32.53 -31.94 -14.78
N GLN A 493 33.39 -31.95 -13.76
CA GLN A 493 34.35 -30.85 -13.53
C GLN A 493 35.57 -31.36 -12.78
N THR A 494 36.75 -30.83 -13.17
CA THR A 494 38.00 -31.02 -12.47
C THR A 494 38.35 -29.72 -11.72
N LEU A 495 38.64 -29.83 -10.44
CA LEU A 495 39.11 -28.77 -9.57
C LEU A 495 40.57 -29.03 -9.17
N THR A 496 41.20 -28.03 -8.57
CA THR A 496 42.61 -28.12 -8.15
C THR A 496 42.85 -29.31 -7.17
N ASN A 497 41.90 -29.58 -6.25
CA ASN A 497 42.05 -30.57 -5.19
C ASN A 497 41.01 -31.70 -5.22
N ALA A 498 40.05 -31.66 -6.17
CA ALA A 498 38.96 -32.62 -6.25
C ALA A 498 38.39 -32.72 -7.66
N GLU A 499 37.67 -33.79 -7.92
CA GLU A 499 36.88 -33.95 -9.14
C GLU A 499 35.39 -34.11 -8.77
N ARG A 500 34.51 -33.61 -9.66
CA ARG A 500 33.05 -33.65 -9.52
C ARG A 500 32.46 -34.62 -10.50
N TYR A 501 31.63 -35.52 -9.98
CA TYR A 501 31.00 -36.58 -10.77
C TYR A 501 29.49 -36.59 -10.58
N ILE A 502 28.81 -37.19 -11.52
CA ILE A 502 27.38 -37.53 -11.44
C ILE A 502 27.21 -39.03 -11.71
N THR A 503 26.15 -39.59 -11.14
CA THR A 503 25.67 -40.94 -11.46
C THR A 503 24.25 -40.89 -11.94
N PRO A 504 23.75 -41.87 -12.72
CA PRO A 504 22.34 -41.95 -13.14
C PRO A 504 21.38 -41.90 -11.94
N GLU A 505 21.69 -42.62 -10.87
CA GLU A 505 20.89 -42.70 -9.66
C GLU A 505 20.82 -41.32 -8.93
N LEU A 506 21.95 -40.61 -8.83
CA LEU A 506 21.97 -39.24 -8.30
C LEU A 506 21.14 -38.28 -9.15
N LYS A 507 21.15 -38.46 -10.48
CA LYS A 507 20.40 -37.61 -11.39
C LYS A 507 18.88 -37.84 -11.29
N GLU A 508 18.42 -39.08 -11.18
CA GLU A 508 17.00 -39.40 -10.95
C GLU A 508 16.52 -38.84 -9.61
N LEU A 509 17.34 -38.95 -8.57
CA LEU A 509 17.05 -38.40 -7.25
C LEU A 509 16.99 -36.88 -7.28
N GLU A 510 17.92 -36.22 -7.99
CA GLU A 510 17.91 -34.77 -8.22
C GLU A 510 16.62 -34.31 -8.88
N ASP A 511 16.23 -34.94 -9.98
CA ASP A 511 15.02 -34.58 -10.72
C ASP A 511 13.75 -34.74 -9.86
N THR A 512 13.72 -35.72 -8.97
CA THR A 512 12.64 -35.93 -8.01
C THR A 512 12.60 -34.84 -6.93
N ILE A 513 13.75 -34.50 -6.34
CA ILE A 513 13.84 -33.52 -5.25
C ILE A 513 13.57 -32.11 -5.77
N LEU A 514 14.24 -31.70 -6.86
CA LEU A 514 14.06 -30.35 -7.43
C LEU A 514 12.67 -30.16 -8.02
N GLY A 515 12.11 -31.18 -8.66
CA GLY A 515 10.74 -31.15 -9.15
C GLY A 515 9.71 -31.02 -8.04
N ALA A 516 9.92 -31.66 -6.89
CA ALA A 516 9.06 -31.51 -5.71
C ALA A 516 9.18 -30.12 -5.08
N GLU A 517 10.39 -29.55 -5.02
CA GLU A 517 10.65 -28.22 -4.46
C GLU A 517 10.01 -27.12 -5.31
N ASP A 518 10.19 -27.16 -6.63
CA ASP A 518 9.57 -26.19 -7.55
C ASP A 518 8.05 -26.26 -7.50
N ARG A 519 7.47 -27.48 -7.46
CA ARG A 519 6.02 -27.67 -7.32
C ARG A 519 5.50 -27.20 -5.99
N LEU A 520 6.22 -27.44 -4.90
CA LEU A 520 5.88 -26.98 -3.55
C LEU A 520 5.81 -25.45 -3.51
N THR A 521 6.87 -24.78 -3.95
CA THR A 521 6.95 -23.32 -3.95
C THR A 521 5.84 -22.69 -4.81
N SER A 522 5.57 -23.26 -5.98
CA SER A 522 4.49 -22.81 -6.86
C SER A 522 3.12 -22.99 -6.21
N LEU A 523 2.85 -24.12 -5.59
CA LEU A 523 1.58 -24.40 -4.92
C LEU A 523 1.38 -23.51 -3.69
N GLU A 524 2.42 -23.32 -2.87
CA GLU A 524 2.35 -22.40 -1.73
C GLU A 524 2.05 -20.96 -2.17
N TYR A 525 2.62 -20.52 -3.28
CA TYR A 525 2.33 -19.21 -3.85
C TYR A 525 0.87 -19.10 -4.33
N GLU A 526 0.33 -20.12 -4.99
CA GLU A 526 -1.08 -20.15 -5.42
C GLU A 526 -2.02 -20.10 -4.22
N LEU A 527 -1.78 -20.91 -3.18
CA LEU A 527 -2.58 -20.91 -1.96
C LEU A 527 -2.50 -19.59 -1.20
N PHE A 528 -1.34 -18.97 -1.17
CA PHE A 528 -1.18 -17.63 -0.59
C PHE A 528 -2.00 -16.57 -1.34
N ARG A 529 -2.03 -16.64 -2.68
CA ARG A 529 -2.90 -15.78 -3.49
C ARG A 529 -4.37 -16.01 -3.19
N ASP A 530 -4.78 -17.26 -3.03
CA ASP A 530 -6.17 -17.62 -2.71
C ASP A 530 -6.57 -17.11 -1.33
N VAL A 531 -5.72 -17.20 -0.33
CA VAL A 531 -5.96 -16.61 1.00
C VAL A 531 -6.15 -15.11 0.90
N ARG A 532 -5.27 -14.39 0.20
CA ARG A 532 -5.44 -12.93 -0.03
C ARG A 532 -6.76 -12.63 -0.73
N LYS A 533 -7.16 -13.41 -1.73
CA LYS A 533 -8.42 -13.24 -2.44
C LYS A 533 -9.63 -13.45 -1.54
N GLN A 534 -9.62 -14.47 -0.68
CA GLN A 534 -10.69 -14.69 0.29
C GLN A 534 -10.84 -13.52 1.26
N ILE A 535 -9.74 -12.93 1.73
CA ILE A 535 -9.75 -11.74 2.58
C ILE A 535 -10.30 -10.54 1.79
N SER A 536 -9.87 -10.33 0.54
CA SER A 536 -10.33 -9.24 -0.31
C SER A 536 -11.85 -9.24 -0.54
N CYS A 537 -12.49 -10.41 -0.57
CA CYS A 537 -13.95 -10.50 -0.66
C CYS A 537 -14.68 -9.88 0.56
N ASN A 538 -13.98 -9.63 1.65
CA ASN A 538 -14.50 -9.07 2.89
C ASN A 538 -14.06 -7.62 3.14
N VAL A 539 -13.58 -6.92 2.12
CA VAL A 539 -13.02 -5.56 2.26
C VAL A 539 -13.99 -4.60 2.95
N SER A 540 -15.28 -4.65 2.66
CA SER A 540 -16.30 -3.79 3.30
C SER A 540 -16.40 -4.02 4.81
N ARG A 541 -16.44 -5.28 5.26
CA ARG A 541 -16.48 -5.64 6.68
C ARG A 541 -15.24 -5.13 7.42
N ILE A 542 -14.08 -5.31 6.80
CA ILE A 542 -12.78 -4.91 7.35
C ILE A 542 -12.67 -3.39 7.44
N GLN A 543 -13.09 -2.65 6.42
CA GLN A 543 -13.07 -1.19 6.44
C GLN A 543 -14.02 -0.60 7.49
N LYS A 544 -15.22 -1.15 7.65
CA LYS A 544 -16.16 -0.74 8.71
C LYS A 544 -15.55 -0.94 10.09
N THR A 545 -14.97 -2.11 10.34
CA THR A 545 -14.27 -2.40 11.59
C THR A 545 -13.08 -1.48 11.82
N ALA A 546 -12.29 -1.20 10.79
CA ALA A 546 -11.15 -0.26 10.88
C ALA A 546 -11.61 1.16 11.26
N ARG A 547 -12.72 1.65 10.68
CA ARG A 547 -13.33 2.93 11.05
C ARG A 547 -13.83 2.93 12.50
N ALA A 548 -14.46 1.85 12.94
CA ALA A 548 -14.90 1.68 14.32
C ALA A 548 -13.71 1.75 15.30
N ILE A 549 -12.63 1.04 15.01
CA ILE A 549 -11.37 1.08 15.77
C ILE A 549 -10.78 2.50 15.82
N ALA A 550 -10.75 3.19 14.69
CA ALA A 550 -10.26 4.57 14.62
C ALA A 550 -11.07 5.51 15.52
N GLN A 551 -12.40 5.40 15.52
CA GLN A 551 -13.29 6.18 16.38
C GLN A 551 -13.05 5.89 17.87
N ILE A 552 -12.98 4.63 18.24
CA ILE A 552 -12.70 4.21 19.63
C ILE A 552 -11.38 4.80 20.12
N ASP A 553 -10.34 4.72 19.29
CA ASP A 553 -9.02 5.25 19.61
C ASP A 553 -9.02 6.78 19.78
N VAL A 554 -9.71 7.51 18.91
CA VAL A 554 -9.88 8.95 19.00
C VAL A 554 -10.56 9.35 20.31
N PHE A 555 -11.69 8.72 20.64
CA PHE A 555 -12.43 9.08 21.87
C PHE A 555 -11.69 8.66 23.13
N ALA A 556 -10.99 7.53 23.13
CA ALA A 556 -10.12 7.13 24.22
C ALA A 556 -8.94 8.11 24.41
N SER A 557 -8.37 8.62 23.32
CA SER A 557 -7.34 9.65 23.34
C SER A 557 -7.87 10.96 23.94
N LEU A 558 -9.00 11.46 23.44
CA LEU A 558 -9.62 12.70 23.93
C LEU A 558 -10.04 12.60 25.40
N ALA A 559 -10.58 11.46 25.82
CA ALA A 559 -10.93 11.21 27.21
C ALA A 559 -9.70 11.23 28.12
N LEU A 560 -8.62 10.58 27.71
CA LEU A 560 -7.36 10.58 28.46
C LEU A 560 -6.78 12.00 28.60
N VAL A 561 -6.72 12.74 27.50
CA VAL A 561 -6.19 14.12 27.51
C VAL A 561 -7.05 15.03 28.38
N ALA A 562 -8.36 14.91 28.33
CA ALA A 562 -9.27 15.67 29.19
C ALA A 562 -9.06 15.36 30.66
N SER A 563 -8.88 14.11 31.04
CA SER A 563 -8.57 13.70 32.43
C SER A 563 -7.20 14.21 32.88
N GLN A 564 -6.16 14.05 32.08
CA GLN A 564 -4.79 14.44 32.42
C GLN A 564 -4.61 15.96 32.58
N ASN A 565 -5.35 16.76 31.80
CA ASN A 565 -5.24 18.23 31.80
C ASN A 565 -6.38 18.91 32.55
N ASN A 566 -7.22 18.17 33.27
CA ASN A 566 -8.38 18.72 34.00
C ASN A 566 -9.31 19.55 33.10
N TYR A 567 -9.58 19.10 31.88
CA TYR A 567 -10.51 19.79 30.99
C TYR A 567 -11.95 19.58 31.45
N CYS A 568 -12.76 20.63 31.38
CA CYS A 568 -14.18 20.54 31.65
C CYS A 568 -15.00 20.30 30.39
N LYS A 569 -16.18 19.66 30.55
CA LYS A 569 -17.16 19.51 29.48
C LYS A 569 -17.81 20.86 29.18
N PRO A 570 -17.60 21.46 28.00
CA PRO A 570 -18.23 22.73 27.66
C PRO A 570 -19.73 22.55 27.42
N LYS A 571 -20.50 23.57 27.84
CA LYS A 571 -21.94 23.61 27.52
C LYS A 571 -22.13 24.21 26.13
N ILE A 572 -22.71 23.42 25.23
CA ILE A 572 -23.00 23.84 23.87
C ILE A 572 -24.39 24.45 23.80
N ASN A 573 -24.47 25.67 23.28
CA ASN A 573 -25.72 26.40 23.05
C ASN A 573 -25.73 27.04 21.66
N GLU A 574 -26.87 27.56 21.27
CA GLU A 574 -27.08 28.22 19.95
C GLU A 574 -26.94 29.74 20.07
N SER A 575 -26.71 30.27 21.27
CA SER A 575 -26.51 31.69 21.45
C SER A 575 -25.10 32.11 21.08
N LEU A 576 -24.98 33.18 20.38
CA LEU A 576 -23.79 33.81 19.83
C LEU A 576 -22.97 34.46 20.89
N SER A 577 -21.90 34.63 20.73
CA SER A 577 -20.81 35.23 20.00
C SER A 577 -19.68 35.53 21.00
N LEU A 578 -18.49 35.06 20.74
CA LEU A 578 -17.26 35.42 21.49
C LEU A 578 -17.02 36.93 21.63
N ILE A 579 -17.58 37.74 20.73
CA ILE A 579 -17.52 39.22 20.80
C ILE A 579 -18.13 39.76 22.09
N HIS A 580 -19.15 39.14 22.62
CA HIS A 580 -19.77 39.55 23.88
C HIS A 580 -19.05 39.03 25.13
N ILE A 581 -18.20 38.01 24.97
CA ILE A 581 -17.43 37.40 26.06
C ILE A 581 -16.05 38.05 26.20
N SER A 582 -15.48 38.54 25.13
CA SER A 582 -14.13 39.10 25.06
C SER A 582 -14.05 40.65 25.17
N SER A 583 -15.15 41.33 25.43
CA SER A 583 -15.08 42.76 25.69
C SER A 583 -14.37 43.01 27.04
N PRO A 584 -13.17 43.57 27.06
CA PRO A 584 -12.53 43.92 28.33
C PRO A 584 -13.36 45.00 28.99
N ARG A 585 -13.69 44.79 30.26
CA ARG A 585 -14.22 45.82 31.11
C ARG A 585 -13.08 46.74 31.53
#